data_19e37e30f76a8cde62e6bf33fa3b1ef8
#
_entry.id   19e37e30f76a8cde62e6bf33fa3b1ef8
#
_cell.length_a   1.000
_cell.length_b   1.000
_cell.length_c   1.000
_cell.angle_alpha   90.00
_cell.angle_beta   90.00
_cell.angle_gamma   90.00
#
_symmetry.space_group_name_H-M   'P 1'
#
loop_
_entity.id
_entity.type
_entity.pdbx_description
1 polymer ?
#
loop_
_entity_poly.entity_id
_entity_poly.type
_entity_poly.pdbx_seq_one_letter_code
_entity_poly.pdbx_strand_id
1 'polypeptide(L)'
;MQLIDEARALARDQGFPQTPEGLVWALTVDAARTFASLPSAGPRGLPTRSCMPEPTPDRQEIWTVERDRIIEDIRVATDCRHQSGPRAIDRADEVLAMWTLARVARVARNPRAVKRALWMLALGAPHPRIREATGVPRGSLYRHKERVCSCIAQFVF
;
A
#
# COMPACT_ATOMS: atom_id res chain seq x y z
N MET A 1 14.84 9.24 -12.81
CA MET A 1 15.91 9.79 -11.94
C MET A 1 15.35 10.36 -10.65
N GLN A 2 14.33 11.19 -10.67
CA GLN A 2 13.77 11.89 -9.52
C GLN A 2 13.23 10.98 -8.38
N LEU A 3 12.51 9.89 -8.70
CA LEU A 3 11.96 8.97 -7.70
C LEU A 3 13.03 8.23 -6.90
N ILE A 4 14.15 7.89 -7.52
CA ILE A 4 15.27 7.19 -6.86
C ILE A 4 15.93 8.09 -5.82
N ASP A 5 16.13 9.36 -6.14
CA ASP A 5 16.73 10.32 -5.22
C ASP A 5 15.81 10.60 -4.03
N GLU A 6 14.49 10.68 -4.27
CA GLU A 6 13.49 10.77 -3.22
C GLU A 6 13.46 9.51 -2.35
N ALA A 7 13.53 8.32 -2.94
CA ALA A 7 13.61 7.06 -2.21
C ALA A 7 14.83 7.01 -1.28
N ARG A 8 15.99 7.48 -1.74
CA ARG A 8 17.20 7.56 -0.93
C ARG A 8 17.07 8.54 0.23
N ALA A 9 16.43 9.69 0.01
CA ALA A 9 16.17 10.66 1.07
C ALA A 9 15.24 10.07 2.12
N LEU A 10 14.11 9.50 1.69
CA LEU A 10 13.13 8.85 2.57
C LEU A 10 13.74 7.68 3.36
N ALA A 11 14.57 6.84 2.73
CA ALA A 11 15.23 5.74 3.41
C ALA A 11 16.18 6.22 4.51
N ARG A 12 16.92 7.32 4.26
CA ARG A 12 17.77 7.96 5.28
C ARG A 12 16.96 8.49 6.45
N ASP A 13 15.90 9.23 6.18
CA ASP A 13 15.05 9.83 7.21
C ASP A 13 14.34 8.79 8.08
N GLN A 14 13.98 7.67 7.46
CA GLN A 14 13.27 6.57 8.14
C GLN A 14 14.21 5.51 8.72
N GLY A 15 15.53 5.63 8.54
CA GLY A 15 16.52 4.70 9.06
C GLY A 15 16.54 3.34 8.34
N PHE A 16 16.07 3.28 7.08
CA PHE A 16 16.13 2.05 6.28
C PHE A 16 17.46 1.94 5.52
N PRO A 17 17.90 0.70 5.21
CA PRO A 17 19.11 0.47 4.46
C PRO A 17 19.00 1.05 3.04
N GLN A 18 20.12 1.57 2.51
CA GLN A 18 20.21 2.14 1.15
C GLN A 18 20.32 1.07 0.05
N THR A 19 19.85 -0.13 0.32
CA THR A 19 19.73 -1.21 -0.68
C THR A 19 18.48 -0.99 -1.54
N PRO A 20 18.42 -1.52 -2.77
CA PRO A 20 17.25 -1.39 -3.62
C PRO A 20 15.93 -1.81 -2.93
N GLU A 21 15.97 -2.91 -2.17
CA GLU A 21 14.82 -3.40 -1.40
C GLU A 21 14.44 -2.43 -0.26
N GLY A 22 15.46 -1.85 0.41
CA GLY A 22 15.25 -0.84 1.46
C GLY A 22 14.62 0.42 0.92
N LEU A 23 15.03 0.87 -0.28
CA LEU A 23 14.46 2.03 -0.97
C LEU A 23 12.98 1.78 -1.35
N VAL A 24 12.69 0.60 -1.91
CA VAL A 24 11.29 0.20 -2.20
C VAL A 24 10.44 0.20 -0.93
N TRP A 25 11.00 -0.31 0.18
CA TRP A 25 10.26 -0.33 1.44
C TRP A 25 10.03 1.07 2.00
N ALA A 26 11.01 1.97 1.93
CA ALA A 26 10.87 3.36 2.35
C ALA A 26 9.75 4.08 1.57
N LEU A 27 9.74 3.91 0.25
CA LEU A 27 8.66 4.42 -0.61
C LEU A 27 7.30 3.84 -0.22
N THR A 28 7.23 2.54 0.09
CA THR A 28 5.98 1.88 0.50
C THR A 28 5.46 2.43 1.82
N VAL A 29 6.33 2.67 2.80
CA VAL A 29 5.97 3.27 4.10
C VAL A 29 5.46 4.69 3.92
N ASP A 30 6.13 5.49 3.08
CA ASP A 30 5.71 6.86 2.79
C ASP A 30 4.36 6.89 2.06
N ALA A 31 4.18 6.07 1.04
CA ALA A 31 2.92 5.94 0.31
C ALA A 31 1.77 5.50 1.24
N ALA A 32 2.03 4.53 2.11
CA ALA A 32 1.04 4.06 3.07
C ALA A 32 0.58 5.17 4.02
N ARG A 33 1.52 5.96 4.56
CA ARG A 33 1.22 7.12 5.42
C ARG A 33 0.46 8.21 4.66
N THR A 34 0.85 8.48 3.40
CA THR A 34 0.16 9.43 2.53
C THR A 34 -1.29 9.03 2.33
N PHE A 35 -1.56 7.77 1.95
CA PHE A 35 -2.93 7.28 1.78
C PHE A 35 -3.74 7.30 3.08
N ALA A 36 -3.11 7.00 4.22
CA ALA A 36 -3.78 7.09 5.51
C ALA A 36 -4.17 8.53 5.90
N SER A 37 -3.43 9.53 5.42
CA SER A 37 -3.70 10.96 5.68
C SER A 37 -4.77 11.56 4.76
N LEU A 38 -5.07 10.93 3.62
CA LEU A 38 -6.07 11.43 2.70
C LEU A 38 -7.47 11.37 3.34
N PRO A 39 -8.31 12.40 3.14
CA PRO A 39 -9.69 12.34 3.61
C PRO A 39 -10.39 11.13 2.99
N SER A 40 -11.11 10.33 3.82
CA SER A 40 -11.95 9.27 3.25
C SER A 40 -12.95 9.93 2.31
N ALA A 41 -13.12 9.36 1.13
CA ALA A 41 -14.31 9.65 0.37
C ALA A 41 -15.49 9.42 1.33
N GLY A 42 -16.21 10.51 1.69
CA GLY A 42 -17.36 10.43 2.58
C GLY A 42 -18.32 9.33 2.12
N PRO A 43 -19.31 8.92 2.92
CA PRO A 43 -20.24 7.89 2.54
C PRO A 43 -20.74 8.24 1.14
N ARG A 44 -20.39 7.39 0.16
CA ARG A 44 -20.88 7.53 -1.21
C ARG A 44 -22.38 7.64 -1.09
N GLY A 45 -22.96 8.76 -1.53
CA GLY A 45 -24.40 9.00 -1.45
C GLY A 45 -25.11 7.73 -1.85
N LEU A 46 -26.18 7.40 -1.12
CA LEU A 46 -27.00 6.21 -1.35
C LEU A 46 -27.13 6.00 -2.86
N PRO A 47 -26.75 4.82 -3.37
CA PRO A 47 -26.88 4.56 -4.80
C PRO A 47 -28.33 4.85 -5.17
N THR A 48 -28.55 5.88 -5.98
CA THR A 48 -29.82 6.05 -6.66
C THR A 48 -30.06 4.74 -7.39
N ARG A 49 -31.11 4.01 -7.00
CA ARG A 49 -31.48 2.75 -7.65
C ARG A 49 -31.73 3.04 -9.13
N SER A 50 -30.66 2.96 -9.92
CA SER A 50 -30.75 2.92 -11.36
C SER A 50 -31.27 1.56 -11.75
N CYS A 51 -32.32 1.52 -12.53
CA CYS A 51 -32.84 0.27 -13.11
C CYS A 51 -31.92 -0.30 -14.21
N MET A 52 -30.76 0.27 -14.41
CA MET A 52 -29.74 -0.29 -15.30
C MET A 52 -28.96 -1.39 -14.58
N PRO A 53 -28.63 -2.50 -15.27
CA PRO A 53 -27.73 -3.52 -14.71
C PRO A 53 -26.42 -2.84 -14.30
N GLU A 54 -25.97 -3.10 -13.07
CA GLU A 54 -24.72 -2.54 -12.58
C GLU A 54 -23.59 -2.94 -13.55
N PRO A 55 -22.85 -1.96 -14.08
CA PRO A 55 -21.70 -2.26 -14.91
C PRO A 55 -20.73 -3.12 -14.10
N THR A 56 -20.20 -4.16 -14.75
CA THR A 56 -19.17 -5.00 -14.14
C THR A 56 -18.03 -4.09 -13.68
N PRO A 57 -17.66 -4.07 -12.39
CA PRO A 57 -16.66 -3.15 -11.89
C PRO A 57 -15.36 -3.33 -12.66
N ASP A 58 -14.85 -2.25 -13.23
CA ASP A 58 -13.57 -2.26 -13.92
C ASP A 58 -12.44 -2.58 -12.90
N ARG A 59 -11.34 -3.08 -13.41
CA ARG A 59 -10.15 -3.42 -12.62
C ARG A 59 -9.68 -2.26 -11.73
N GLN A 60 -9.89 -1.04 -12.21
CA GLN A 60 -9.60 0.21 -11.50
C GLN A 60 -10.56 0.47 -10.34
N GLU A 61 -11.85 0.15 -10.50
CA GLU A 61 -12.87 0.27 -9.44
C GLU A 61 -12.65 -0.74 -8.32
N ILE A 62 -12.29 -1.99 -8.67
CA ILE A 62 -11.93 -3.02 -7.69
C ILE A 62 -10.73 -2.57 -6.86
N TRP A 63 -9.74 -1.94 -7.48
CA TRP A 63 -8.57 -1.36 -6.82
C TRP A 63 -8.94 -0.23 -5.87
N THR A 64 -9.84 0.67 -6.29
CA THR A 64 -10.28 1.80 -5.48
C THR A 64 -10.99 1.31 -4.22
N VAL A 65 -11.87 0.32 -4.35
CA VAL A 65 -12.59 -0.30 -3.21
C VAL A 65 -11.61 -1.02 -2.27
N GLU A 66 -10.62 -1.72 -2.80
CA GLU A 66 -9.63 -2.43 -1.97
C GLU A 66 -8.68 -1.45 -1.27
N ARG A 67 -8.31 -0.35 -1.94
CA ARG A 67 -7.57 0.79 -1.37
C ARG A 67 -8.35 1.43 -0.22
N ASP A 68 -9.61 1.76 -0.44
CA ASP A 68 -10.45 2.44 0.55
C ASP A 68 -10.67 1.56 1.79
N ARG A 69 -10.79 0.24 1.63
CA ARG A 69 -10.84 -0.70 2.75
C ARG A 69 -9.55 -0.76 3.54
N ILE A 70 -8.41 -0.77 2.84
CA ILE A 70 -7.09 -0.74 3.49
C ILE A 70 -6.94 0.57 4.26
N ILE A 71 -7.29 1.70 3.66
CA ILE A 71 -7.23 3.03 4.30
C ILE A 71 -8.13 3.09 5.55
N GLU A 72 -9.34 2.53 5.50
CA GLU A 72 -10.26 2.52 6.64
C GLU A 72 -9.74 1.64 7.79
N ASP A 73 -9.24 0.44 7.49
CA ASP A 73 -8.59 -0.44 8.48
C ASP A 73 -7.38 0.24 9.16
N ILE A 74 -6.72 1.16 8.44
CA ILE A 74 -5.55 1.91 8.89
C ILE A 74 -5.95 3.09 9.75
N ARG A 75 -6.99 3.85 9.37
CA ARG A 75 -7.49 5.00 10.14
C ARG A 75 -7.92 4.61 11.54
N VAL A 76 -8.58 3.46 11.66
CA VAL A 76 -8.93 2.88 12.96
C VAL A 76 -7.68 2.53 13.78
N ALA A 77 -6.51 2.40 13.13
CA ALA A 77 -5.25 2.01 13.79
C ALA A 77 -4.29 3.16 14.07
N THR A 78 -4.47 4.32 13.40
CA THR A 78 -3.46 5.40 13.48
C THR A 78 -4.15 6.76 13.45
N ASP A 79 -3.97 7.53 14.53
CA ASP A 79 -4.43 8.93 14.60
C ASP A 79 -3.50 9.84 13.74
N CYS A 80 -3.51 9.62 12.43
CA CYS A 80 -2.62 10.31 11.50
C CYS A 80 -3.22 11.65 11.07
N ARG A 81 -2.80 12.74 11.72
CA ARG A 81 -3.12 14.13 11.36
C ARG A 81 -2.13 14.75 10.34
N HIS A 82 -1.42 13.93 9.59
CA HIS A 82 -0.45 14.43 8.62
C HIS A 82 -1.15 14.85 7.33
N GLN A 83 -1.01 16.12 6.94
CA GLN A 83 -1.47 16.60 5.62
C GLN A 83 -0.39 16.34 4.59
N SER A 84 -0.68 15.46 3.64
CA SER A 84 0.23 15.16 2.53
C SER A 84 0.08 16.21 1.43
N GLY A 85 1.21 16.77 0.96
CA GLY A 85 1.22 17.67 -0.18
C GLY A 85 0.96 16.94 -1.52
N PRO A 86 0.63 17.68 -2.61
CA PRO A 86 0.35 17.08 -3.93
C PRO A 86 1.43 16.13 -4.42
N ARG A 87 2.71 16.49 -4.27
CA ARG A 87 3.83 15.64 -4.67
C ARG A 87 3.93 14.32 -3.90
N ALA A 88 3.54 14.32 -2.63
CA ALA A 88 3.49 13.07 -1.85
C ALA A 88 2.38 12.15 -2.37
N ILE A 89 1.27 12.72 -2.84
CA ILE A 89 0.16 11.97 -3.44
C ILE A 89 0.59 11.36 -4.77
N ASP A 90 1.20 12.14 -5.67
CA ASP A 90 1.70 11.65 -6.96
C ASP A 90 2.70 10.50 -6.76
N ARG A 91 3.64 10.67 -5.83
CA ARG A 91 4.60 9.61 -5.49
C ARG A 91 3.92 8.37 -4.93
N ALA A 92 2.92 8.54 -4.08
CA ALA A 92 2.18 7.41 -3.53
C ALA A 92 1.42 6.64 -4.62
N ASP A 93 0.86 7.32 -5.60
CA ASP A 93 0.21 6.71 -6.77
C ASP A 93 1.22 5.97 -7.66
N GLU A 94 2.43 6.53 -7.87
CA GLU A 94 3.52 5.82 -8.57
C GLU A 94 3.91 4.53 -7.84
N VAL A 95 4.06 4.57 -6.53
CA VAL A 95 4.37 3.38 -5.72
C VAL A 95 3.27 2.34 -5.85
N LEU A 96 2.01 2.75 -5.82
CA LEU A 96 0.87 1.85 -5.99
C LEU A 96 0.88 1.18 -7.37
N ALA A 97 1.22 1.93 -8.42
CA ALA A 97 1.39 1.40 -9.77
C ALA A 97 2.50 0.34 -9.82
N MET A 98 3.66 0.59 -9.18
CA MET A 98 4.74 -0.40 -9.07
C MET A 98 4.28 -1.70 -8.42
N TRP A 99 3.52 -1.62 -7.32
CA TRP A 99 2.96 -2.78 -6.63
C TRP A 99 1.98 -3.57 -7.50
N THR A 100 1.35 -2.91 -8.45
CA THR A 100 0.42 -3.54 -9.40
C THR A 100 1.16 -4.24 -10.52
N LEU A 101 2.17 -3.58 -11.10
CA LEU A 101 2.96 -4.07 -12.24
C LEU A 101 3.91 -5.21 -11.85
N ALA A 102 4.49 -5.18 -10.66
CA ALA A 102 5.53 -6.09 -10.19
C ALA A 102 5.08 -7.55 -9.97
N ARG A 103 4.00 -8.01 -10.60
CA ARG A 103 3.53 -9.41 -10.55
C ARG A 103 3.57 -10.03 -9.14
N VAL A 104 3.33 -9.20 -8.11
CA VAL A 104 3.27 -9.65 -6.70
C VAL A 104 2.36 -10.87 -6.52
N ALA A 105 1.43 -11.06 -7.46
CA ALA A 105 0.59 -12.25 -7.56
C ALA A 105 1.36 -13.57 -7.65
N ARG A 106 2.61 -13.56 -8.16
CA ARG A 106 3.44 -14.78 -8.28
C ARG A 106 4.23 -15.10 -7.01
N VAL A 107 4.32 -14.15 -6.09
CA VAL A 107 5.17 -14.30 -4.89
C VAL A 107 4.46 -15.06 -3.77
N ALA A 108 3.14 -15.15 -3.80
CA ALA A 108 2.37 -15.76 -2.72
C ALA A 108 1.14 -16.53 -3.22
N ARG A 109 0.76 -17.57 -2.47
CA ARG A 109 -0.46 -18.37 -2.75
C ARG A 109 -1.74 -17.53 -2.62
N ASN A 110 -1.74 -16.52 -1.72
CA ASN A 110 -2.82 -15.54 -1.58
C ASN A 110 -2.23 -14.11 -1.68
N PRO A 111 -2.08 -13.56 -2.89
CA PRO A 111 -1.42 -12.27 -3.10
C PRO A 111 -2.19 -11.09 -2.49
N ARG A 112 -3.52 -11.16 -2.42
CA ARG A 112 -4.35 -10.10 -1.81
C ARG A 112 -4.08 -9.99 -0.31
N ALA A 113 -4.11 -11.11 0.40
CA ALA A 113 -3.84 -11.14 1.84
C ALA A 113 -2.41 -10.66 2.15
N VAL A 114 -1.43 -11.07 1.34
CA VAL A 114 -0.04 -10.63 1.51
C VAL A 114 0.12 -9.14 1.23
N LYS A 115 -0.46 -8.60 0.16
CA LYS A 115 -0.45 -7.15 -0.10
C LYS A 115 -1.04 -6.38 1.08
N ARG A 116 -2.24 -6.75 1.51
CA ARG A 116 -2.90 -6.12 2.67
C ARG A 116 -2.03 -6.18 3.92
N ALA A 117 -1.44 -7.34 4.21
CA ALA A 117 -0.57 -7.52 5.37
C ALA A 117 0.68 -6.63 5.32
N LEU A 118 1.30 -6.48 4.15
CA LEU A 118 2.48 -5.64 3.98
C LEU A 118 2.15 -4.14 4.07
N TRP A 119 1.01 -3.71 3.54
CA TRP A 119 0.54 -2.34 3.72
C TRP A 119 0.22 -2.03 5.19
N MET A 120 -0.44 -2.92 5.91
CA MET A 120 -0.66 -2.78 7.35
C MET A 120 0.67 -2.72 8.11
N LEU A 121 1.67 -3.54 7.72
CA LEU A 121 3.01 -3.50 8.31
C LEU A 121 3.71 -2.16 8.04
N ALA A 122 3.61 -1.62 6.83
CA ALA A 122 4.16 -0.33 6.45
C ALA A 122 3.62 0.83 7.32
N LEU A 123 2.40 0.69 7.79
CA LEU A 123 1.74 1.63 8.69
C LEU A 123 2.02 1.42 10.17
N GLY A 124 2.82 0.42 10.50
CA GLY A 124 3.17 0.11 11.86
C GLY A 124 2.09 -0.64 12.64
N ALA A 125 1.11 -1.26 11.95
CA ALA A 125 0.11 -2.06 12.63
C ALA A 125 0.75 -3.23 13.41
N PRO A 126 0.27 -3.55 14.62
CA PRO A 126 0.82 -4.63 15.42
C PRO A 126 0.56 -5.99 14.78
N HIS A 127 1.54 -6.90 14.88
CA HIS A 127 1.46 -8.24 14.25
C HIS A 127 0.21 -9.06 14.58
N PRO A 128 -0.31 -9.06 15.82
CA PRO A 128 -1.56 -9.76 16.12
C PRO A 128 -2.72 -9.29 15.23
N ARG A 129 -2.85 -7.98 15.04
CA ARG A 129 -3.90 -7.38 14.21
C ARG A 129 -3.73 -7.70 12.73
N ILE A 130 -2.47 -7.68 12.22
CA ILE A 130 -2.17 -8.08 10.84
C ILE A 130 -2.59 -9.54 10.63
N ARG A 131 -2.26 -10.44 11.56
CA ARG A 131 -2.61 -11.85 11.48
C ARG A 131 -4.14 -12.05 11.51
N GLU A 132 -4.84 -11.37 12.39
CA GLU A 132 -6.29 -11.42 12.49
C GLU A 132 -6.96 -10.96 11.19
N ALA A 133 -6.53 -9.84 10.62
CA ALA A 133 -7.12 -9.24 9.42
C ALA A 133 -6.79 -9.98 8.12
N THR A 134 -5.64 -10.68 8.06
CA THR A 134 -5.11 -11.23 6.80
C THR A 134 -4.81 -12.72 6.83
N GLY A 135 -4.75 -13.33 8.01
CA GLY A 135 -4.33 -14.72 8.19
C GLY A 135 -2.82 -14.95 7.98
N VAL A 136 -2.01 -13.91 7.69
CA VAL A 136 -0.58 -14.05 7.42
C VAL A 136 0.20 -14.13 8.72
N PRO A 137 0.94 -15.24 8.99
CA PRO A 137 1.71 -15.37 10.21
C PRO A 137 2.98 -14.49 10.17
N ARG A 138 3.43 -14.03 11.36
CA ARG A 138 4.58 -13.14 11.52
C ARG A 138 5.84 -13.65 10.79
N GLY A 139 6.18 -14.93 10.92
CA GLY A 139 7.38 -15.49 10.29
C GLY A 139 7.34 -15.49 8.76
N SER A 140 6.15 -15.54 8.15
CA SER A 140 5.98 -15.45 6.70
C SER A 140 5.98 -14.00 6.21
N LEU A 141 5.52 -13.06 7.06
CA LEU A 141 5.33 -11.66 6.68
C LEU A 141 6.64 -11.00 6.24
N TYR A 142 7.73 -11.19 6.98
CA TYR A 142 9.03 -10.62 6.64
C TYR A 142 9.64 -11.27 5.39
N ARG A 143 9.48 -12.58 5.22
CA ARG A 143 9.89 -13.26 3.97
C ARG A 143 9.12 -12.75 2.75
N HIS A 144 7.83 -12.49 2.92
CA HIS A 144 7.03 -11.88 1.86
C HIS A 144 7.47 -10.45 1.58
N LYS A 145 7.77 -9.65 2.61
CA LYS A 145 8.33 -8.31 2.48
C LYS A 145 9.58 -8.33 1.60
N GLU A 146 10.58 -9.14 1.97
CA GLU A 146 11.84 -9.24 1.23
C GLU A 146 11.60 -9.63 -0.23
N ARG A 147 10.82 -10.67 -0.48
CA ARG A 147 10.53 -11.16 -1.83
C ARG A 147 9.80 -10.11 -2.68
N VAL A 148 8.83 -9.42 -2.11
CA VAL A 148 8.06 -8.41 -2.83
C VAL A 148 8.94 -7.20 -3.11
N CYS A 149 9.70 -6.70 -2.12
CA CYS A 149 10.61 -5.58 -2.33
C CYS A 149 11.68 -5.90 -3.36
N SER A 150 12.27 -7.11 -3.33
CA SER A 150 13.26 -7.55 -4.33
C SER A 150 12.63 -7.64 -5.73
N CYS A 151 11.40 -8.17 -5.83
CA CYS A 151 10.69 -8.22 -7.10
C CYS A 151 10.42 -6.83 -7.68
N ILE A 152 9.99 -5.87 -6.85
CA ILE A 152 9.75 -4.49 -7.29
C ILE A 152 11.07 -3.81 -7.65
N ALA A 153 12.11 -4.00 -6.85
CA ALA A 153 13.42 -3.41 -7.09
C ALA A 153 14.01 -3.77 -8.46
N GLN A 154 13.82 -5.00 -8.92
CA GLN A 154 14.25 -5.45 -10.25
C GLN A 154 13.54 -4.74 -11.42
N PHE A 155 12.41 -4.10 -11.19
CA PHE A 155 11.67 -3.35 -12.20
C PHE A 155 11.94 -1.84 -12.15
N VAL A 156 12.41 -1.32 -11.01
CA VAL A 156 12.56 0.13 -10.76
C VAL A 156 14.01 0.57 -10.82
N PHE A 157 14.95 -0.29 -10.40
CA PHE A 157 16.38 -0.04 -10.31
C PHE A 157 17.16 -0.96 -11.25
#